data_89b7886860e8e01fbdc3e3e43a62e869
#
_entry.id   89b7886860e8e01fbdc3e3e43a62e869
#
_cell.length_a   1.000
_cell.length_b   1.000
_cell.length_c   1.000
_cell.angle_alpha   90.00
_cell.angle_beta   90.00
_cell.angle_gamma   90.00
#
_symmetry.space_group_name_H-M   'P 1'
#
loop_
_entity.id
_entity.type
_entity.pdbx_description
1 polymer ?
#
loop_
_entity_poly.entity_id
_entity_poly.type
_entity_poly.pdbx_seq_one_letter_code
_entity_poly.pdbx_strand_id
1 'polypeptide(L)'
;MKNRYVKNLLKIGIPVLLIGGLIAVKLMDSPAGESKKDIKKGTQIPVNAFIVKPFRLSSDIQAVGTLLPNEEVDLVAGTTGKIVGIYFKEGQHVEKGALLLKVDDSDLQAQLKRALFQQKLLSEKLERQRILFEKDAVSREEFDQVQTDYNLIEADISLLKVKIDKTELRAPFAGVLGFRNVSLGAYLQPSTIVTRLVDDGLLKVEFSVP
;
A
#
# COMPACT_ATOMS: atom_id res chain seq x y z
N MET A 1 48.85 105.77 62.09
CA MET A 1 48.74 105.45 60.66
C MET A 1 49.29 104.05 60.28
N LYS A 2 49.06 102.96 61.06
CA LYS A 2 49.69 101.65 60.78
C LYS A 2 48.74 100.51 60.49
N ASN A 3 47.41 100.71 60.55
CA ASN A 3 46.45 99.59 60.42
C ASN A 3 45.68 99.48 59.05
N ARG A 4 45.96 100.35 58.11
CA ARG A 4 45.28 100.31 56.76
C ARG A 4 45.99 99.46 55.76
N TYR A 5 47.34 99.37 55.85
CA TYR A 5 48.15 98.60 54.93
C TYR A 5 48.07 97.05 55.14
N VAL A 6 47.96 96.69 56.44
CA VAL A 6 47.88 95.22 56.72
C VAL A 6 46.57 94.60 56.28
N LYS A 7 45.44 95.40 56.39
CA LYS A 7 44.13 94.89 55.91
C LYS A 7 44.06 94.75 54.40
N ASN A 8 44.74 95.56 53.62
CA ASN A 8 44.77 95.45 52.17
C ASN A 8 45.73 94.40 51.70
N LEU A 9 46.83 94.12 52.41
CA LEU A 9 47.78 93.03 52.07
C LEU A 9 47.12 91.64 52.28
N LEU A 10 46.24 91.55 53.32
CA LEU A 10 45.54 90.33 53.63
C LEU A 10 44.41 90.03 52.61
N LYS A 11 43.82 91.08 52.03
CA LYS A 11 42.71 90.93 51.06
C LYS A 11 43.20 90.56 49.67
N ILE A 12 44.44 90.85 49.31
CA ILE A 12 45.03 90.58 48.00
C ILE A 12 45.90 89.32 48.09
N GLY A 13 46.56 89.06 49.22
CA GLY A 13 47.43 87.89 49.38
C GLY A 13 46.70 86.56 49.37
N ILE A 14 45.53 86.51 50.03
CA ILE A 14 44.75 85.28 50.17
C ILE A 14 44.24 84.75 48.77
N PRO A 15 43.64 85.62 47.93
CA PRO A 15 43.16 85.14 46.65
C PRO A 15 44.30 84.74 45.65
N VAL A 16 45.48 85.44 45.76
CA VAL A 16 46.63 85.11 44.94
C VAL A 16 47.25 83.73 45.33
N LEU A 17 47.26 83.43 46.65
CA LEU A 17 47.73 82.11 47.14
C LEU A 17 46.77 80.96 46.78
N LEU A 18 45.45 81.24 46.78
CA LEU A 18 44.44 80.30 46.37
C LEU A 18 44.51 80.01 44.83
N ILE A 19 44.74 81.08 44.05
CA ILE A 19 44.88 80.90 42.58
C ILE A 19 46.22 80.21 42.29
N GLY A 20 47.30 80.49 42.98
CA GLY A 20 48.59 79.77 42.80
C GLY A 20 48.49 78.30 43.17
N GLY A 21 47.77 78.03 44.31
CA GLY A 21 47.50 76.63 44.70
C GLY A 21 46.68 75.85 43.72
N LEU A 22 45.67 76.47 43.12
CA LEU A 22 44.85 75.83 42.08
C LEU A 22 45.58 75.57 40.78
N ILE A 23 46.52 76.46 40.43
CA ILE A 23 47.36 76.26 39.24
C ILE A 23 48.40 75.16 39.52
N ALA A 24 48.97 75.08 40.73
CA ALA A 24 49.90 74.00 41.07
C ALA A 24 49.22 72.61 41.10
N VAL A 25 48.00 72.52 41.63
CA VAL A 25 47.24 71.27 41.63
C VAL A 25 46.89 70.86 40.19
N LYS A 26 46.58 71.79 39.29
CA LYS A 26 46.26 71.52 37.90
C LYS A 26 47.50 71.13 37.07
N LEU A 27 48.70 71.61 37.47
CA LEU A 27 49.95 71.25 36.86
C LEU A 27 50.49 69.90 37.39
N MET A 28 50.05 69.47 38.58
CA MET A 28 50.44 68.17 39.14
C MET A 28 49.50 67.02 38.69
N ASP A 29 48.34 67.40 38.16
CA ASP A 29 47.39 66.40 37.63
C ASP A 29 47.50 66.27 36.11
N SER A 30 48.74 66.21 35.56
CA SER A 30 48.99 65.78 34.24
C SER A 30 48.94 64.24 34.26
N PRO A 31 47.93 63.64 33.70
CA PRO A 31 47.97 62.18 33.55
C PRO A 31 49.20 61.85 32.65
N ALA A 32 50.07 61.07 33.24
CA ALA A 32 51.18 60.41 32.48
C ALA A 32 50.65 59.87 31.16
N GLY A 33 51.25 60.35 30.10
CA GLY A 33 50.82 60.00 28.74
C GLY A 33 50.67 58.48 28.56
N GLU A 34 49.45 58.04 28.48
CA GLU A 34 49.19 56.77 27.78
C GLU A 34 49.68 56.94 26.35
N SER A 35 50.80 56.33 26.08
CA SER A 35 51.27 56.10 24.74
C SER A 35 50.13 55.37 24.00
N LYS A 36 49.24 56.11 23.35
CA LYS A 36 48.38 55.54 22.32
C LYS A 36 49.29 54.89 21.34
N LYS A 37 49.45 53.55 21.50
CA LYS A 37 49.91 52.68 20.44
C LYS A 37 48.99 52.99 19.27
N ASP A 38 49.49 53.73 18.29
CA ASP A 38 48.85 53.82 16.99
C ASP A 38 48.79 52.40 16.44
N ILE A 39 47.66 51.75 16.77
CA ILE A 39 47.25 50.58 16.04
C ILE A 39 47.02 51.13 14.64
N LYS A 40 48.01 50.92 13.76
CA LYS A 40 47.83 51.10 12.32
C LYS A 40 46.47 50.45 11.99
N LYS A 41 45.46 51.28 11.76
CA LYS A 41 44.20 50.79 11.19
C LYS A 41 44.62 50.10 9.90
N GLY A 42 44.71 48.77 9.97
CA GLY A 42 44.92 47.95 8.76
C GLY A 42 43.90 48.41 7.75
N THR A 43 44.32 48.62 6.54
CA THR A 43 43.47 48.97 5.43
C THR A 43 42.34 47.92 5.40
N GLN A 44 41.14 48.29 5.82
CA GLN A 44 39.99 47.40 5.77
C GLN A 44 39.63 47.23 4.28
N ILE A 45 39.93 46.06 3.76
CA ILE A 45 39.49 45.72 2.40
C ILE A 45 38.01 45.47 2.47
N PRO A 46 37.17 46.25 1.76
CA PRO A 46 35.77 45.98 1.72
C PRO A 46 35.50 44.62 1.08
N VAL A 47 34.88 43.72 1.81
CA VAL A 47 34.50 42.40 1.30
C VAL A 47 32.97 42.35 1.27
N ASN A 48 32.43 41.86 0.16
CA ASN A 48 31.03 41.57 0.05
C ASN A 48 30.78 40.19 0.69
N ALA A 49 30.13 40.15 1.83
CA ALA A 49 29.75 38.91 2.46
C ALA A 49 28.27 38.61 2.14
N PHE A 50 28.02 37.43 1.62
CA PHE A 50 26.67 36.92 1.38
C PHE A 50 26.33 35.90 2.48
N ILE A 51 25.27 36.18 3.21
CA ILE A 51 24.78 35.25 4.24
C ILE A 51 23.91 34.19 3.54
N VAL A 52 24.45 32.98 3.41
CA VAL A 52 23.71 31.84 2.89
C VAL A 52 22.69 31.40 3.96
N LYS A 53 21.43 31.55 3.64
CA LYS A 53 20.33 31.02 4.46
C LYS A 53 19.80 29.73 3.83
N PRO A 54 19.60 28.66 4.60
CA PRO A 54 18.96 27.47 4.07
C PRO A 54 17.52 27.82 3.69
N PHE A 55 17.11 27.51 2.48
CA PHE A 55 15.72 27.60 2.05
C PHE A 55 15.29 26.22 1.52
N ARG A 56 14.02 25.90 1.71
CA ARG A 56 13.47 24.66 1.14
C ARG A 56 13.25 24.89 -0.33
N LEU A 57 13.95 24.12 -1.13
CA LEU A 57 13.71 24.02 -2.56
C LEU A 57 12.66 22.92 -2.75
N SER A 58 11.49 23.25 -3.25
CA SER A 58 10.52 22.30 -3.77
C SER A 58 10.61 22.30 -5.28
N SER A 59 10.76 21.14 -5.87
CA SER A 59 10.68 20.96 -7.30
C SER A 59 9.45 20.12 -7.59
N ASP A 60 8.52 20.66 -8.33
CA ASP A 60 7.34 19.94 -8.77
C ASP A 60 7.68 19.23 -10.08
N ILE A 61 7.47 17.92 -10.08
CA ILE A 61 7.64 17.09 -11.27
C ILE A 61 6.25 16.81 -11.83
N GLN A 62 6.01 17.26 -13.06
CA GLN A 62 4.80 16.91 -13.79
C GLN A 62 5.08 15.64 -14.61
N ALA A 63 4.24 14.65 -14.44
CA ALA A 63 4.31 13.42 -15.20
C ALA A 63 2.92 13.07 -15.74
N VAL A 64 2.89 12.48 -16.93
CA VAL A 64 1.67 11.91 -17.50
C VAL A 64 1.61 10.45 -17.08
N GLY A 65 0.48 10.05 -16.53
CA GLY A 65 0.26 8.66 -16.08
C GLY A 65 -1.01 8.08 -16.69
N THR A 66 -1.06 6.74 -16.72
CA THR A 66 -2.23 5.96 -17.13
C THR A 66 -2.87 5.33 -15.90
N LEU A 67 -4.18 5.46 -15.81
CA LEU A 67 -4.98 4.76 -14.80
C LEU A 67 -5.26 3.34 -15.29
N LEU A 68 -4.92 2.38 -14.47
CA LEU A 68 -5.15 0.96 -14.71
C LEU A 68 -6.01 0.38 -13.57
N PRO A 69 -6.86 -0.61 -13.84
CA PRO A 69 -7.56 -1.33 -12.79
C PRO A 69 -6.58 -2.09 -11.90
N ASN A 70 -7.00 -2.40 -10.67
CA ASN A 70 -6.19 -3.21 -9.76
C ASN A 70 -6.00 -4.64 -10.29
N GLU A 71 -7.08 -5.26 -10.75
CA GLU A 71 -7.09 -6.58 -11.40
C GLU A 71 -7.98 -6.55 -12.63
N GLU A 72 -7.53 -7.24 -13.66
CA GLU A 72 -8.27 -7.42 -14.91
C GLU A 72 -8.04 -8.84 -15.41
N VAL A 73 -9.11 -9.55 -15.78
CA VAL A 73 -9.02 -10.91 -16.26
C VAL A 73 -10.01 -11.17 -17.40
N ASP A 74 -9.54 -11.85 -18.44
CA ASP A 74 -10.42 -12.40 -19.48
C ASP A 74 -11.02 -13.72 -18.98
N LEU A 75 -12.33 -13.74 -18.78
CA LEU A 75 -13.05 -14.92 -18.34
C LEU A 75 -13.25 -15.86 -19.51
N VAL A 76 -12.68 -17.06 -19.39
CA VAL A 76 -12.75 -18.13 -20.39
C VAL A 76 -13.53 -19.31 -19.84
N ALA A 77 -14.15 -20.10 -20.73
CA ALA A 77 -14.84 -21.30 -20.32
C ALA A 77 -13.87 -22.38 -19.85
N GLY A 78 -14.19 -23.04 -18.75
CA GLY A 78 -13.39 -24.16 -18.20
C GLY A 78 -13.60 -25.49 -18.94
N THR A 79 -14.61 -25.59 -19.81
CA THR A 79 -14.98 -26.80 -20.53
C THR A 79 -15.57 -26.46 -21.90
N THR A 80 -15.69 -27.48 -22.74
CA THR A 80 -16.35 -27.43 -24.05
C THR A 80 -17.82 -27.77 -23.91
N GLY A 81 -18.70 -27.10 -24.63
CA GLY A 81 -20.11 -27.44 -24.66
C GLY A 81 -21.02 -26.29 -25.10
N LYS A 82 -22.31 -26.57 -25.19
CA LYS A 82 -23.34 -25.58 -25.57
C LYS A 82 -23.73 -24.69 -24.38
N ILE A 83 -23.84 -23.39 -24.60
CA ILE A 83 -24.31 -22.45 -23.60
C ILE A 83 -25.82 -22.65 -23.39
N VAL A 84 -26.21 -22.95 -22.16
CA VAL A 84 -27.61 -23.12 -21.76
C VAL A 84 -28.14 -21.97 -20.91
N GLY A 85 -27.22 -21.15 -20.34
CA GLY A 85 -27.60 -19.97 -19.56
C GLY A 85 -26.56 -18.89 -19.55
N ILE A 86 -26.98 -17.64 -19.60
CA ILE A 86 -26.16 -16.44 -19.40
C ILE A 86 -26.90 -15.59 -18.37
N TYR A 87 -26.24 -15.26 -17.25
CA TYR A 87 -26.86 -14.69 -16.07
C TYR A 87 -26.35 -13.28 -15.73
N PHE A 88 -25.63 -12.64 -16.66
CA PHE A 88 -25.09 -11.29 -16.48
C PHE A 88 -25.49 -10.36 -17.64
N LYS A 89 -25.37 -9.07 -17.41
CA LYS A 89 -25.48 -8.01 -18.41
C LYS A 89 -24.13 -7.31 -18.58
N GLU A 90 -23.90 -6.77 -19.75
CA GLU A 90 -22.74 -5.95 -20.05
C GLU A 90 -22.71 -4.71 -19.16
N GLY A 91 -21.53 -4.36 -18.62
CA GLY A 91 -21.38 -3.25 -17.68
C GLY A 91 -21.94 -3.49 -16.28
N GLN A 92 -22.42 -4.71 -15.98
CA GLN A 92 -22.96 -5.03 -14.66
C GLN A 92 -21.82 -5.24 -13.64
N HIS A 93 -21.99 -4.66 -12.45
CA HIS A 93 -21.18 -5.02 -11.29
C HIS A 93 -21.64 -6.37 -10.73
N VAL A 94 -20.67 -7.25 -10.45
CA VAL A 94 -20.92 -8.59 -9.90
C VAL A 94 -20.06 -8.87 -8.68
N GLU A 95 -20.58 -9.66 -7.77
CA GLU A 95 -19.88 -10.13 -6.59
C GLU A 95 -19.00 -11.35 -6.91
N LYS A 96 -17.95 -11.56 -6.11
CA LYS A 96 -17.15 -12.79 -6.17
C LYS A 96 -18.03 -14.04 -6.04
N GLY A 97 -17.84 -15.01 -6.93
CA GLY A 97 -18.57 -16.27 -6.97
C GLY A 97 -19.92 -16.20 -7.71
N ALA A 98 -20.34 -15.03 -8.20
CA ALA A 98 -21.56 -14.89 -8.99
C ALA A 98 -21.51 -15.80 -10.22
N LEU A 99 -22.60 -16.52 -10.49
CA LEU A 99 -22.72 -17.34 -11.67
C LEU A 99 -22.97 -16.46 -12.90
N LEU A 100 -22.08 -16.53 -13.87
CA LEU A 100 -22.11 -15.71 -15.09
C LEU A 100 -22.67 -16.48 -16.29
N LEU A 101 -22.23 -17.73 -16.43
CA LEU A 101 -22.60 -18.54 -17.58
C LEU A 101 -22.64 -20.01 -17.16
N LYS A 102 -23.55 -20.76 -17.80
CA LYS A 102 -23.65 -22.22 -17.64
C LYS A 102 -23.59 -22.91 -18.99
N VAL A 103 -22.74 -23.93 -19.05
CA VAL A 103 -22.63 -24.87 -20.16
C VAL A 103 -23.52 -26.08 -19.86
N ASP A 104 -24.03 -26.76 -20.88
CA ASP A 104 -24.83 -27.97 -20.74
C ASP A 104 -24.04 -29.07 -20.00
N ASP A 105 -24.58 -29.47 -18.87
CA ASP A 105 -24.00 -30.48 -17.98
C ASP A 105 -24.96 -31.70 -17.80
N SER A 106 -26.01 -31.81 -18.61
CA SER A 106 -27.04 -32.84 -18.48
C SER A 106 -26.47 -34.26 -18.46
N ASP A 107 -25.48 -34.54 -19.31
CA ASP A 107 -24.79 -35.83 -19.34
C ASP A 107 -24.00 -36.11 -18.06
N LEU A 108 -23.31 -35.08 -17.54
CA LEU A 108 -22.56 -35.17 -16.28
C LEU A 108 -23.49 -35.37 -15.08
N GLN A 109 -24.62 -34.68 -15.05
CA GLN A 109 -25.64 -34.85 -14.02
C GLN A 109 -26.22 -36.28 -14.04
N ALA A 110 -26.47 -36.84 -15.23
CA ALA A 110 -26.93 -38.23 -15.36
C ALA A 110 -25.88 -39.23 -14.87
N GLN A 111 -24.60 -39.00 -15.19
CA GLN A 111 -23.49 -39.81 -14.69
C GLN A 111 -23.35 -39.72 -13.19
N LEU A 112 -23.42 -38.51 -12.62
CA LEU A 112 -23.38 -38.30 -11.16
C LEU A 112 -24.50 -39.03 -10.46
N LYS A 113 -25.72 -38.94 -10.98
CA LYS A 113 -26.88 -39.65 -10.43
C LYS A 113 -26.66 -41.15 -10.41
N ARG A 114 -26.13 -41.74 -11.50
CA ARG A 114 -25.78 -43.17 -11.59
C ARG A 114 -24.72 -43.53 -10.55
N ALA A 115 -23.64 -42.73 -10.40
CA ALA A 115 -22.57 -42.96 -9.45
C ALA A 115 -23.08 -42.91 -7.98
N LEU A 116 -24.00 -41.99 -7.68
CA LEU A 116 -24.62 -41.89 -6.35
C LEU A 116 -25.47 -43.15 -6.01
N PHE A 117 -26.19 -43.73 -6.97
CA PHE A 117 -26.89 -45.00 -6.74
C PHE A 117 -25.93 -46.15 -6.49
N GLN A 118 -24.80 -46.19 -7.25
CA GLN A 118 -23.76 -47.19 -7.06
C GLN A 118 -23.07 -47.03 -5.70
N GLN A 119 -22.80 -45.80 -5.27
CA GLN A 119 -22.25 -45.51 -3.94
C GLN A 119 -23.20 -46.03 -2.84
N LYS A 120 -24.51 -45.78 -2.99
CA LYS A 120 -25.50 -46.30 -2.01
C LYS A 120 -25.45 -47.83 -1.92
N LEU A 121 -25.41 -48.53 -3.07
CA LEU A 121 -25.30 -50.00 -3.08
C LEU A 121 -24.02 -50.48 -2.41
N LEU A 122 -22.88 -49.85 -2.71
CA LEU A 122 -21.59 -50.23 -2.13
C LEU A 122 -21.51 -49.89 -0.63
N SER A 123 -22.11 -48.79 -0.18
CA SER A 123 -22.17 -48.46 1.24
C SER A 123 -22.97 -49.48 2.06
N GLU A 124 -24.12 -49.94 1.51
CA GLU A 124 -24.91 -50.99 2.17
C GLU A 124 -24.17 -52.34 2.17
N LYS A 125 -23.42 -52.65 1.08
CA LYS A 125 -22.58 -53.83 1.01
C LYS A 125 -21.44 -53.78 2.00
N LEU A 126 -20.75 -52.63 2.10
CA LEU A 126 -19.66 -52.38 3.04
C LEU A 126 -20.12 -52.54 4.49
N GLU A 127 -21.27 -51.99 4.83
CA GLU A 127 -21.82 -52.12 6.19
C GLU A 127 -22.16 -53.56 6.54
N ARG A 128 -22.75 -54.33 5.61
CA ARG A 128 -22.96 -55.80 5.81
C ARG A 128 -21.64 -56.52 5.99
N GLN A 129 -20.63 -56.24 5.15
CA GLN A 129 -19.32 -56.87 5.24
C GLN A 129 -18.59 -56.53 6.51
N ARG A 130 -18.73 -55.31 7.04
CA ARG A 130 -18.20 -54.87 8.30
C ARG A 130 -18.74 -55.69 9.46
N ILE A 131 -20.08 -55.89 9.52
CA ILE A 131 -20.75 -56.69 10.56
C ILE A 131 -20.33 -58.13 10.49
N LEU A 132 -20.13 -58.70 9.30
CA LEU A 132 -19.69 -60.07 9.11
C LEU A 132 -18.20 -60.25 9.49
N PHE A 133 -17.37 -59.29 9.17
CA PHE A 133 -15.96 -59.26 9.54
C PHE A 133 -15.77 -59.20 11.09
N GLU A 134 -16.57 -58.37 11.76
CA GLU A 134 -16.58 -58.28 13.24
C GLU A 134 -16.99 -59.61 13.92
N LYS A 135 -17.68 -60.50 13.17
CA LYS A 135 -18.09 -61.82 13.63
C LYS A 135 -17.20 -62.97 13.08
N ASP A 136 -16.05 -62.63 12.53
CA ASP A 136 -15.11 -63.59 11.90
C ASP A 136 -15.77 -64.46 10.78
N ALA A 137 -16.85 -63.96 10.17
CA ALA A 137 -17.61 -64.68 9.13
C ALA A 137 -17.14 -64.46 7.70
N VAL A 138 -16.23 -63.49 7.51
CA VAL A 138 -15.59 -63.18 6.21
C VAL A 138 -14.11 -62.90 6.41
N SER A 139 -13.33 -63.09 5.33
CA SER A 139 -11.91 -62.83 5.34
C SER A 139 -11.63 -61.31 5.36
N ARG A 140 -10.43 -60.94 5.78
CA ARG A 140 -9.95 -59.56 5.70
C ARG A 140 -9.84 -59.10 4.26
N GLU A 141 -9.41 -59.96 3.36
CA GLU A 141 -9.29 -59.69 1.96
C GLU A 141 -10.66 -59.31 1.34
N GLU A 142 -11.72 -60.07 1.67
CA GLU A 142 -13.08 -59.75 1.20
C GLU A 142 -13.61 -58.42 1.74
N PHE A 143 -13.31 -58.09 2.99
CA PHE A 143 -13.67 -56.78 3.59
C PHE A 143 -12.89 -55.65 2.92
N ASP A 144 -11.56 -55.78 2.80
CA ASP A 144 -10.66 -54.80 2.19
C ASP A 144 -11.03 -54.52 0.71
N GLN A 145 -11.47 -55.57 -0.01
CA GLN A 145 -11.95 -55.41 -1.40
C GLN A 145 -13.21 -54.51 -1.47
N VAL A 146 -14.21 -54.76 -0.63
CA VAL A 146 -15.44 -53.97 -0.64
C VAL A 146 -15.19 -52.53 -0.17
N GLN A 147 -14.31 -52.36 0.79
CA GLN A 147 -13.85 -51.02 1.24
C GLN A 147 -13.18 -50.25 0.11
N THR A 148 -12.35 -50.94 -0.66
CA THR A 148 -11.68 -50.35 -1.84
C THR A 148 -12.69 -49.97 -2.91
N ASP A 149 -13.65 -50.84 -3.23
CA ASP A 149 -14.70 -50.54 -4.21
C ASP A 149 -15.52 -49.31 -3.81
N TYR A 150 -15.82 -49.14 -2.48
CA TYR A 150 -16.49 -47.97 -1.96
C TYR A 150 -15.63 -46.70 -2.10
N ASN A 151 -14.36 -46.77 -1.78
CA ASN A 151 -13.46 -45.60 -1.91
C ASN A 151 -13.30 -45.19 -3.40
N LEU A 152 -13.27 -46.11 -4.32
CA LEU A 152 -13.19 -45.85 -5.76
C LEU A 152 -14.42 -45.06 -6.25
N ILE A 153 -15.63 -45.50 -5.87
CA ILE A 153 -16.84 -44.75 -6.29
C ILE A 153 -16.92 -43.34 -5.65
N GLU A 154 -16.43 -43.16 -4.44
CA GLU A 154 -16.34 -41.83 -3.86
C GLU A 154 -15.38 -40.91 -4.64
N ALA A 155 -14.25 -41.43 -5.10
CA ALA A 155 -13.32 -40.72 -5.97
C ALA A 155 -13.96 -40.36 -7.32
N ASP A 156 -14.72 -41.30 -7.93
CA ASP A 156 -15.45 -41.04 -9.17
C ASP A 156 -16.52 -39.95 -9.01
N ILE A 157 -17.27 -39.95 -7.92
CA ILE A 157 -18.26 -38.91 -7.60
C ILE A 157 -17.57 -37.54 -7.46
N SER A 158 -16.43 -37.49 -6.77
CA SER A 158 -15.65 -36.27 -6.61
C SER A 158 -15.17 -35.73 -7.96
N LEU A 159 -14.68 -36.60 -8.83
CA LEU A 159 -14.26 -36.24 -10.18
C LEU A 159 -15.43 -35.67 -11.01
N LEU A 160 -16.60 -36.30 -10.93
CA LEU A 160 -17.80 -35.84 -11.64
C LEU A 160 -18.25 -34.47 -11.13
N LYS A 161 -18.21 -34.21 -9.82
CA LYS A 161 -18.51 -32.89 -9.24
C LYS A 161 -17.57 -31.81 -9.78
N VAL A 162 -16.27 -32.06 -9.81
CA VAL A 162 -15.29 -31.12 -10.38
C VAL A 162 -15.56 -30.86 -11.89
N LYS A 163 -15.97 -31.88 -12.65
CA LYS A 163 -16.35 -31.71 -14.06
C LYS A 163 -17.61 -30.83 -14.19
N ILE A 164 -18.60 -31.01 -13.32
CA ILE A 164 -19.81 -30.18 -13.28
C ILE A 164 -19.47 -28.75 -12.90
N ASP A 165 -18.64 -28.52 -11.88
CA ASP A 165 -18.19 -27.18 -11.48
C ASP A 165 -17.52 -26.42 -12.64
N LYS A 166 -16.76 -27.12 -13.49
CA LYS A 166 -16.15 -26.54 -14.68
C LYS A 166 -17.15 -26.14 -15.77
N THR A 167 -18.40 -26.62 -15.72
CA THR A 167 -19.48 -26.17 -16.63
C THR A 167 -20.08 -24.82 -16.23
N GLU A 168 -19.75 -24.33 -15.03
CA GLU A 168 -20.18 -23.05 -14.51
C GLU A 168 -19.04 -22.05 -14.54
N LEU A 169 -19.25 -20.93 -15.22
CA LEU A 169 -18.31 -19.80 -15.17
C LEU A 169 -18.77 -18.85 -14.07
N ARG A 170 -17.92 -18.67 -13.05
CA ARG A 170 -18.18 -17.79 -11.92
C ARG A 170 -17.14 -16.67 -11.85
N ALA A 171 -17.53 -15.52 -11.31
CA ALA A 171 -16.63 -14.39 -11.10
C ALA A 171 -15.57 -14.72 -10.04
N PRO A 172 -14.25 -14.60 -10.35
CA PRO A 172 -13.18 -14.90 -9.39
C PRO A 172 -13.02 -13.83 -8.31
N PHE A 173 -13.40 -12.58 -8.60
CA PHE A 173 -13.45 -11.44 -7.68
C PHE A 173 -14.66 -10.55 -8.01
N ALA A 174 -14.95 -9.57 -7.17
CA ALA A 174 -16.00 -8.59 -7.42
C ALA A 174 -15.50 -7.52 -8.39
N GLY A 175 -16.36 -7.04 -9.30
CA GLY A 175 -15.98 -6.03 -10.28
C GLY A 175 -17.01 -5.83 -11.38
N VAL A 176 -16.66 -5.08 -12.40
CA VAL A 176 -17.52 -4.75 -13.53
C VAL A 176 -17.20 -5.63 -14.74
N LEU A 177 -18.24 -6.19 -15.34
CA LEU A 177 -18.14 -7.02 -16.54
C LEU A 177 -18.11 -6.16 -17.80
N GLY A 178 -17.23 -6.51 -18.73
CA GLY A 178 -17.14 -5.92 -20.06
C GLY A 178 -18.22 -6.42 -21.02
N PHE A 179 -17.93 -6.27 -22.32
CA PHE A 179 -18.81 -6.78 -23.38
C PHE A 179 -18.83 -8.31 -23.43
N ARG A 180 -19.94 -8.84 -23.82
CA ARG A 180 -20.14 -10.26 -23.99
C ARG A 180 -19.76 -10.71 -25.40
N ASN A 181 -18.84 -11.67 -25.49
CA ASN A 181 -18.36 -12.20 -26.78
C ASN A 181 -19.07 -13.49 -27.21
N VAL A 182 -20.06 -13.94 -26.45
CA VAL A 182 -20.77 -15.22 -26.69
C VAL A 182 -22.27 -15.03 -26.64
N SER A 183 -23.03 -15.96 -27.24
CA SER A 183 -24.50 -15.93 -27.27
C SER A 183 -25.08 -17.22 -26.72
N LEU A 184 -26.31 -17.12 -26.20
CA LEU A 184 -27.06 -18.31 -25.75
C LEU A 184 -27.19 -19.30 -26.91
N GLY A 185 -26.91 -20.56 -26.63
CA GLY A 185 -26.94 -21.63 -27.65
C GLY A 185 -25.65 -21.79 -28.45
N ALA A 186 -24.69 -20.88 -28.33
CA ALA A 186 -23.37 -21.03 -28.96
C ALA A 186 -22.59 -22.19 -28.33
N TYR A 187 -21.69 -22.77 -29.12
CA TYR A 187 -20.80 -23.83 -28.65
C TYR A 187 -19.46 -23.24 -28.22
N LEU A 188 -19.10 -23.44 -26.94
CA LEU A 188 -17.89 -22.94 -26.34
C LEU A 188 -16.71 -23.91 -26.53
N GLN A 189 -15.50 -23.32 -26.67
CA GLN A 189 -14.23 -24.03 -26.56
C GLN A 189 -13.43 -23.43 -25.36
N PRO A 190 -12.49 -24.17 -24.77
CA PRO A 190 -11.76 -23.71 -23.56
C PRO A 190 -10.98 -22.41 -23.72
N SER A 191 -10.66 -21.99 -24.95
CA SER A 191 -9.95 -20.74 -25.27
C SER A 191 -10.89 -19.57 -25.58
N THR A 192 -12.22 -19.78 -25.61
CA THR A 192 -13.18 -18.74 -25.97
C THR A 192 -13.34 -17.77 -24.80
N ILE A 193 -12.98 -16.51 -25.05
CA ILE A 193 -13.20 -15.42 -24.07
C ILE A 193 -14.71 -15.11 -24.06
N VAL A 194 -15.31 -15.24 -22.89
CA VAL A 194 -16.74 -14.96 -22.66
C VAL A 194 -16.98 -13.49 -22.44
N THR A 195 -16.22 -12.89 -21.53
CA THR A 195 -16.24 -11.48 -21.18
C THR A 195 -14.95 -11.15 -20.42
N ARG A 196 -14.74 -9.86 -20.14
CA ARG A 196 -13.67 -9.37 -19.29
C ARG A 196 -14.23 -8.92 -17.97
N LEU A 197 -13.55 -9.20 -16.89
CA LEU A 197 -13.88 -8.71 -15.54
C LEU A 197 -12.79 -7.77 -15.06
N VAL A 198 -13.20 -6.62 -14.57
CA VAL A 198 -12.30 -5.55 -14.12
C VAL A 198 -12.67 -5.17 -12.69
N ASP A 199 -11.67 -5.19 -11.80
CA ASP A 199 -11.81 -4.63 -10.45
C ASP A 199 -11.73 -3.10 -10.52
N ASP A 200 -12.84 -2.44 -10.23
CA ASP A 200 -12.98 -0.98 -10.22
C ASP A 200 -12.84 -0.37 -8.81
N GLY A 201 -12.61 -1.19 -7.79
CA GLY A 201 -12.51 -0.75 -6.40
C GLY A 201 -11.24 0.05 -6.10
N LEU A 202 -10.12 -0.33 -6.69
CA LEU A 202 -8.83 0.33 -6.57
C LEU A 202 -8.23 0.56 -7.95
N LEU A 203 -7.62 1.73 -8.15
CA LEU A 203 -6.94 2.06 -9.40
C LEU A 203 -5.42 2.14 -9.16
N LYS A 204 -4.65 1.61 -10.10
CA LYS A 204 -3.21 1.78 -10.19
C LYS A 204 -2.90 2.93 -11.11
N VAL A 205 -1.91 3.72 -10.75
CA VAL A 205 -1.38 4.79 -11.61
C VAL A 205 0.00 4.37 -12.08
N GLU A 206 0.16 4.21 -13.37
CA GLU A 206 1.46 3.97 -14.00
C GLU A 206 1.95 5.27 -14.62
N PHE A 207 3.13 5.74 -14.21
CA PHE A 207 3.75 6.94 -14.76
C PHE A 207 5.27 6.78 -14.80
N SER A 208 5.89 7.49 -15.75
CA SER A 208 7.36 7.52 -15.89
C SER A 208 7.89 8.87 -15.41
N VAL A 209 8.92 8.81 -14.59
CA VAL A 209 9.65 10.00 -14.13
C VAL A 209 10.98 10.03 -14.85
N PRO A 210 11.41 11.18 -15.42
CA PRO A 210 12.69 11.32 -16.10
C PRO A 210 13.89 11.24 -15.16
#